data_07af2641a13dbc564595ef702fa0c793
#
_entry.id   07af2641a13dbc564595ef702fa0c793
#
_cell.length_a   1.000
_cell.length_b   1.000
_cell.length_c   1.000
_cell.angle_alpha   90.00
_cell.angle_beta   90.00
_cell.angle_gamma   90.00
#
_symmetry.space_group_name_H-M   'P 1'
#
loop_
_entity.id
_entity.type
_entity.pdbx_description
1 polymer ?
#
loop_
_entity_poly.entity_id
_entity_poly.type
_entity_poly.pdbx_seq_one_letter_code
_entity_poly.pdbx_strand_id
1 'polypeptide(L)'
;MEAKYLTYFKVENFKRFDSLEVSDIGQFNLVVGDNNVGKTSFLEALLFDEENLGNFLSNLNSVLANRKILGLNNDFTIVDLFAKDPKVSMKYFFQYLNYPEQSELKVSKRLRSSLQTEEIDTVSTKLKLYPDLQFIEFSLGTNKYYIFPGELKLITGYYPYIPFTTIYGNDIVDFFSRLAISSSWLENFKTNLREFIPNLITVELSNAITKESIIVLREQDKDLAQPLAQYGDGTIKLFRYLLELEFCENRRLMIDEIDTGIHYSRLKDFLKKVLQTARNKNVQIFATTHSKECLEYYKQALEDLGLQDSGRVIKIADTKSGIKSFTFNFAQFDNALFAGSEIR
;
A
#
# COMPACT_ATOMS: atom_id res chain seq x y z
N MET A 1 19.60 -4.50 5.47
CA MET A 1 19.00 -5.36 4.42
C MET A 1 18.95 -4.56 3.14
N GLU A 2 19.32 -5.14 2.01
CA GLU A 2 19.14 -4.48 0.72
C GLU A 2 17.66 -4.35 0.42
N ALA A 3 17.26 -3.21 -0.15
CA ALA A 3 15.87 -2.99 -0.53
C ALA A 3 15.46 -3.96 -1.65
N LYS A 4 14.36 -4.66 -1.45
CA LYS A 4 13.77 -5.56 -2.46
C LYS A 4 12.76 -4.80 -3.32
N TYR A 5 13.26 -4.04 -4.31
CA TYR A 5 12.39 -3.37 -5.24
C TYR A 5 11.80 -4.36 -6.23
N LEU A 6 10.49 -4.37 -6.32
CA LEU A 6 9.72 -5.10 -7.31
C LEU A 6 9.98 -4.47 -8.68
N THR A 7 10.40 -5.25 -9.66
CA THR A 7 10.66 -4.80 -11.04
C THR A 7 9.63 -5.33 -12.02
N TYR A 8 8.95 -6.41 -11.63
CA TYR A 8 7.89 -7.05 -12.39
C TYR A 8 6.82 -7.59 -11.45
N PHE A 9 5.57 -7.42 -11.83
CA PHE A 9 4.42 -7.95 -11.13
C PHE A 9 3.35 -8.42 -12.12
N LYS A 10 2.80 -9.60 -11.88
CA LYS A 10 1.64 -10.09 -12.60
C LYS A 10 0.65 -10.71 -11.62
N VAL A 11 -0.63 -10.45 -11.84
CA VAL A 11 -1.72 -11.06 -11.08
C VAL A 11 -2.76 -11.64 -12.03
N GLU A 12 -3.24 -12.84 -11.73
CA GLU A 12 -4.27 -13.54 -12.49
C GLU A 12 -5.48 -13.84 -11.60
N ASN A 13 -6.68 -13.74 -12.17
CA ASN A 13 -7.95 -14.02 -11.51
C ASN A 13 -8.16 -13.21 -10.21
N PHE A 14 -7.85 -11.91 -10.24
CA PHE A 14 -7.97 -11.05 -9.06
C PHE A 14 -8.95 -9.91 -9.31
N LYS A 15 -10.04 -9.85 -8.55
CA LYS A 15 -11.11 -8.84 -8.68
C LYS A 15 -11.59 -8.71 -10.13
N ARG A 16 -11.30 -7.60 -10.78
CA ARG A 16 -11.68 -7.39 -12.19
C ARG A 16 -10.63 -7.84 -13.20
N PHE A 17 -9.46 -8.28 -12.76
CA PHE A 17 -8.38 -8.70 -13.63
C PHE A 17 -8.50 -10.20 -13.96
N ASP A 18 -8.65 -10.55 -15.25
CA ASP A 18 -8.36 -11.89 -15.72
C ASP A 18 -6.85 -12.13 -15.62
N SER A 19 -6.08 -11.15 -16.12
CA SER A 19 -4.64 -11.06 -15.97
C SER A 19 -4.23 -9.60 -16.11
N LEU A 20 -3.43 -9.10 -15.17
CA LEU A 20 -2.79 -7.80 -15.25
C LEU A 20 -1.29 -8.01 -15.04
N GLU A 21 -0.48 -7.54 -16.00
CA GLU A 21 0.97 -7.67 -15.99
C GLU A 21 1.60 -6.28 -16.06
N VAL A 22 2.55 -6.00 -15.17
CA VAL A 22 3.29 -4.73 -15.08
C VAL A 22 4.77 -5.03 -15.06
N SER A 23 5.51 -4.47 -15.98
CA SER A 23 6.97 -4.59 -16.12
C SER A 23 7.63 -3.22 -16.00
N ASP A 24 8.96 -3.19 -15.91
CA ASP A 24 9.77 -1.97 -15.74
C ASP A 24 9.28 -1.08 -14.58
N ILE A 25 9.01 -1.71 -13.45
CA ILE A 25 8.58 -1.02 -12.24
C ILE A 25 9.80 -0.31 -11.61
N GLY A 26 9.64 0.96 -11.26
CA GLY A 26 10.67 1.78 -10.61
C GLY A 26 10.57 1.79 -9.10
N GLN A 27 11.40 2.62 -8.45
CA GLN A 27 11.23 2.90 -7.02
C GLN A 27 9.98 3.75 -6.76
N PHE A 28 9.68 4.70 -7.66
CA PHE A 28 8.54 5.60 -7.54
C PHE A 28 7.60 5.37 -8.72
N ASN A 29 6.38 4.95 -8.45
CA ASN A 29 5.41 4.58 -9.48
C ASN A 29 4.11 5.34 -9.29
N LEU A 30 3.77 6.21 -10.25
CA LEU A 30 2.50 6.89 -10.27
C LEU A 30 1.53 6.15 -11.20
N VAL A 31 0.45 5.63 -10.63
CA VAL A 31 -0.53 4.79 -11.32
C VAL A 31 -1.70 5.65 -11.78
N VAL A 32 -1.97 5.63 -13.07
CA VAL A 32 -2.99 6.45 -13.71
C VAL A 32 -3.95 5.59 -14.54
N GLY A 33 -5.04 6.16 -14.97
CA GLY A 33 -6.07 5.51 -15.80
C GLY A 33 -7.46 6.02 -15.46
N ASP A 34 -8.44 5.69 -16.28
CA ASP A 34 -9.83 6.08 -16.09
C ASP A 34 -10.42 5.64 -14.77
N ASN A 35 -11.57 6.19 -14.43
CA ASN A 35 -12.31 5.75 -13.26
C ASN A 35 -12.70 4.28 -13.43
N ASN A 36 -12.62 3.54 -12.33
CA ASN A 36 -13.07 2.16 -12.28
C ASN A 36 -12.29 1.15 -13.17
N VAL A 37 -11.10 1.49 -13.70
CA VAL A 37 -10.24 0.53 -14.43
C VAL A 37 -9.50 -0.46 -13.51
N GLY A 38 -9.52 -0.22 -12.20
CA GLY A 38 -8.92 -1.13 -11.22
C GLY A 38 -7.62 -0.63 -10.57
N LYS A 39 -7.34 0.68 -10.57
CA LYS A 39 -6.14 1.24 -9.90
C LYS A 39 -6.04 0.83 -8.43
N THR A 40 -7.11 1.04 -7.65
CA THR A 40 -7.17 0.58 -6.25
C THR A 40 -7.03 -0.94 -6.13
N SER A 41 -7.63 -1.71 -7.05
CA SER A 41 -7.46 -3.18 -7.08
C SER A 41 -6.02 -3.60 -7.37
N PHE A 42 -5.30 -2.84 -8.18
CA PHE A 42 -3.87 -3.07 -8.42
C PHE A 42 -3.04 -2.79 -7.15
N LEU A 43 -3.29 -1.66 -6.47
CA LEU A 43 -2.63 -1.37 -5.19
C LEU A 43 -2.91 -2.47 -4.14
N GLU A 44 -4.15 -2.95 -4.07
CA GLU A 44 -4.51 -4.04 -3.17
C GLU A 44 -3.83 -5.37 -3.55
N ALA A 45 -3.65 -5.66 -4.85
CA ALA A 45 -2.91 -6.83 -5.29
C ALA A 45 -1.43 -6.79 -4.87
N LEU A 46 -0.83 -5.60 -4.87
CA LEU A 46 0.56 -5.39 -4.41
C LEU A 46 0.77 -5.59 -2.90
N LEU A 47 -0.30 -5.68 -2.12
CA LEU A 47 -0.24 -5.97 -0.68
C LEU A 47 0.05 -7.43 -0.39
N PHE A 48 -0.17 -8.30 -1.36
CA PHE A 48 0.14 -9.71 -1.21
C PHE A 48 1.66 -9.88 -1.28
N ASP A 49 2.22 -10.49 -0.26
CA ASP A 49 3.66 -10.69 -0.09
C ASP A 49 3.96 -12.18 -0.02
N GLU A 50 4.97 -12.60 -0.76
CA GLU A 50 5.45 -13.99 -0.77
C GLU A 50 6.33 -14.33 0.42
N GLU A 51 6.90 -13.31 1.10
CA GLU A 51 7.92 -13.54 2.11
C GLU A 51 7.36 -14.02 3.45
N ASN A 52 6.16 -13.57 3.81
CA ASN A 52 5.63 -13.83 5.13
C ASN A 52 4.10 -13.94 5.12
N LEU A 53 3.62 -15.15 5.35
CA LEU A 53 2.18 -15.43 5.47
C LEU A 53 1.49 -14.59 6.57
N GLY A 54 2.19 -14.26 7.65
CA GLY A 54 1.68 -13.39 8.71
C GLY A 54 1.40 -11.97 8.19
N ASN A 55 2.31 -11.40 7.40
CA ASN A 55 2.10 -10.10 6.75
C ASN A 55 0.97 -10.16 5.74
N PHE A 56 0.91 -11.22 4.94
CA PHE A 56 -0.19 -11.46 4.02
C PHE A 56 -1.56 -11.42 4.71
N LEU A 57 -1.70 -12.16 5.81
CA LEU A 57 -2.96 -12.22 6.57
C LEU A 57 -3.30 -10.90 7.25
N SER A 58 -2.30 -10.19 7.78
CA SER A 58 -2.46 -8.88 8.36
C SER A 58 -2.96 -7.87 7.31
N ASN A 59 -2.31 -7.84 6.15
CA ASN A 59 -2.66 -6.96 5.04
C ASN A 59 -4.08 -7.22 4.55
N LEU A 60 -4.45 -8.48 4.44
CA LEU A 60 -5.77 -8.90 4.04
C LEU A 60 -6.86 -8.44 5.02
N ASN A 61 -6.66 -8.68 6.32
CA ASN A 61 -7.59 -8.23 7.36
C ASN A 61 -7.78 -6.72 7.31
N SER A 62 -6.72 -5.97 7.03
CA SER A 62 -6.76 -4.52 6.93
C SER A 62 -7.52 -4.05 5.68
N VAL A 63 -7.36 -4.73 4.52
CA VAL A 63 -8.20 -4.46 3.33
C VAL A 63 -9.67 -4.67 3.64
N LEU A 64 -10.01 -5.76 4.32
CA LEU A 64 -11.38 -6.08 4.71
C LEU A 64 -11.95 -5.05 5.69
N ALA A 65 -11.16 -4.65 6.69
CA ALA A 65 -11.55 -3.63 7.67
C ALA A 65 -11.79 -2.27 6.99
N ASN A 66 -10.89 -1.83 6.12
CA ASN A 66 -11.03 -0.57 5.39
C ASN A 66 -12.26 -0.54 4.48
N ARG A 67 -12.67 -1.69 3.96
CA ARG A 67 -13.91 -1.82 3.18
C ARG A 67 -15.16 -1.97 4.02
N LYS A 68 -15.04 -1.87 5.38
CA LYS A 68 -16.15 -2.10 6.34
C LYS A 68 -16.80 -3.48 6.21
N ILE A 69 -16.07 -4.46 5.69
CA ILE A 69 -16.47 -5.87 5.66
C ILE A 69 -15.98 -6.51 6.97
N LEU A 70 -16.48 -5.99 8.10
CA LEU A 70 -16.19 -6.54 9.42
C LEU A 70 -17.19 -7.68 9.71
N GLY A 71 -16.68 -8.79 10.19
CA GLY A 71 -17.49 -9.94 10.59
C GLY A 71 -17.89 -10.81 9.41
N LEU A 72 -16.89 -11.35 8.69
CA LEU A 72 -17.12 -12.44 7.75
C LEU A 72 -17.75 -13.60 8.53
N ASN A 73 -19.02 -13.88 8.23
CA ASN A 73 -19.60 -15.16 8.59
C ASN A 73 -18.74 -16.27 8.00
N ASN A 74 -18.68 -17.40 8.66
CA ASN A 74 -17.84 -18.57 8.31
C ASN A 74 -18.00 -19.07 6.86
N ASP A 75 -18.94 -18.53 6.09
CA ASP A 75 -19.32 -18.96 4.75
C ASP A 75 -18.52 -18.28 3.62
N PHE A 76 -17.84 -17.14 3.89
CA PHE A 76 -17.05 -16.42 2.89
C PHE A 76 -15.57 -16.60 3.11
N THR A 77 -14.87 -17.00 2.04
CA THR A 77 -13.41 -17.08 2.04
C THR A 77 -12.79 -15.88 1.33
N ILE A 78 -11.49 -15.67 1.55
CA ILE A 78 -10.68 -14.67 0.85
C ILE A 78 -10.83 -14.80 -0.68
N VAL A 79 -10.88 -16.04 -1.16
CA VAL A 79 -11.05 -16.32 -2.59
C VAL A 79 -12.38 -15.81 -3.10
N ASP A 80 -13.48 -15.93 -2.33
CA ASP A 80 -14.80 -15.43 -2.71
C ASP A 80 -14.82 -13.89 -2.81
N LEU A 81 -13.98 -13.20 -2.04
CA LEU A 81 -13.96 -11.74 -1.99
C LEU A 81 -13.04 -11.12 -3.05
N PHE A 82 -11.95 -11.79 -3.39
CA PHE A 82 -10.91 -11.23 -4.23
C PHE A 82 -10.74 -11.91 -5.57
N ALA A 83 -11.13 -13.18 -5.72
CA ALA A 83 -11.06 -13.82 -7.03
C ALA A 83 -12.17 -13.31 -7.96
N LYS A 84 -11.85 -13.14 -9.23
CA LYS A 84 -12.82 -12.85 -10.28
C LYS A 84 -13.75 -14.06 -10.52
N ASP A 85 -13.16 -15.24 -10.56
CA ASP A 85 -13.85 -16.54 -10.54
C ASP A 85 -13.40 -17.32 -9.30
N PRO A 86 -14.26 -17.51 -8.27
CA PRO A 86 -13.90 -18.26 -7.06
C PRO A 86 -13.57 -19.74 -7.26
N LYS A 87 -13.87 -20.30 -8.43
CA LYS A 87 -13.52 -21.68 -8.79
C LYS A 87 -12.10 -21.83 -9.31
N VAL A 88 -11.48 -20.72 -9.66
CA VAL A 88 -10.13 -20.64 -10.22
C VAL A 88 -9.19 -20.04 -9.19
N SER A 89 -7.98 -20.56 -9.09
CA SER A 89 -6.96 -20.01 -8.19
C SER A 89 -6.56 -18.60 -8.60
N MET A 90 -6.33 -17.73 -7.62
CA MET A 90 -5.61 -16.48 -7.85
C MET A 90 -4.11 -16.80 -7.92
N LYS A 91 -3.39 -16.13 -8.81
CA LYS A 91 -1.94 -16.28 -8.94
C LYS A 91 -1.27 -14.93 -8.97
N TYR A 92 -0.13 -14.85 -8.32
CA TYR A 92 0.71 -13.67 -8.24
C TYR A 92 2.12 -14.05 -8.64
N PHE A 93 2.75 -13.24 -9.47
CA PHE A 93 4.11 -13.44 -9.95
C PHE A 93 4.92 -12.18 -9.65
N PHE A 94 6.11 -12.37 -9.07
CA PHE A 94 6.98 -11.29 -8.60
C PHE A 94 8.39 -11.47 -9.15
N GLN A 95 9.05 -10.37 -9.52
CA GLN A 95 10.50 -10.32 -9.72
C GLN A 95 11.05 -9.08 -9.00
N TYR A 96 12.24 -9.21 -8.45
CA TYR A 96 12.89 -8.15 -7.69
C TYR A 96 14.23 -7.77 -8.32
N LEU A 97 14.68 -6.54 -8.10
CA LEU A 97 15.89 -5.98 -8.72
C LEU A 97 17.12 -6.88 -8.52
N ASN A 98 17.30 -7.39 -7.30
CA ASN A 98 18.45 -8.23 -6.94
C ASN A 98 18.16 -9.75 -7.03
N TYR A 99 16.94 -10.13 -7.41
CA TYR A 99 16.48 -11.52 -7.52
C TYR A 99 15.65 -11.67 -8.79
N PRO A 100 16.31 -11.87 -9.95
CA PRO A 100 15.63 -11.89 -11.25
C PRO A 100 14.79 -13.15 -11.48
N GLU A 101 14.90 -14.16 -10.62
CA GLU A 101 14.04 -15.33 -10.69
C GLU A 101 12.61 -14.96 -10.32
N GLN A 102 11.66 -15.46 -11.10
CA GLN A 102 10.25 -15.20 -10.87
C GLN A 102 9.72 -16.11 -9.76
N SER A 103 9.13 -15.51 -8.73
CA SER A 103 8.40 -16.21 -7.67
C SER A 103 6.92 -16.27 -8.00
N GLU A 104 6.25 -17.36 -7.71
CA GLU A 104 4.81 -17.54 -7.86
C GLU A 104 4.15 -17.80 -6.49
N LEU A 105 3.14 -17.00 -6.15
CA LEU A 105 2.22 -17.26 -5.05
C LEU A 105 0.85 -17.65 -5.63
N LYS A 106 0.35 -18.81 -5.25
CA LYS A 106 -0.99 -19.29 -5.65
C LYS A 106 -1.90 -19.37 -4.44
N VAL A 107 -3.12 -18.86 -4.59
CA VAL A 107 -4.15 -18.87 -3.55
C VAL A 107 -5.38 -19.60 -4.08
N SER A 108 -5.79 -20.67 -3.43
CA SER A 108 -6.86 -21.57 -3.87
C SER A 108 -7.87 -21.83 -2.76
N LYS A 109 -9.15 -21.93 -3.13
CA LYS A 109 -10.18 -22.50 -2.27
C LYS A 109 -10.20 -24.01 -2.45
N ARG A 110 -10.13 -24.75 -1.36
CA ARG A 110 -10.09 -26.22 -1.37
C ARG A 110 -11.16 -26.78 -0.47
N LEU A 111 -11.60 -27.99 -0.80
CA LEU A 111 -12.44 -28.83 0.06
C LEU A 111 -11.56 -29.94 0.62
N ARG A 112 -11.84 -30.40 1.85
CA ARG A 112 -11.15 -31.54 2.43
C ARG A 112 -11.15 -32.77 1.53
N SER A 113 -12.29 -33.04 0.88
CA SER A 113 -12.45 -34.16 -0.06
C SER A 113 -11.48 -34.11 -1.26
N SER A 114 -10.84 -32.97 -1.51
CA SER A 114 -9.85 -32.79 -2.58
C SER A 114 -8.41 -33.04 -2.13
N LEU A 115 -8.16 -33.32 -0.84
CA LEU A 115 -6.82 -33.63 -0.30
C LEU A 115 -6.52 -35.12 -0.42
N GLN A 116 -5.26 -35.45 -0.72
CA GLN A 116 -4.75 -36.80 -0.65
C GLN A 116 -4.53 -37.21 0.81
N THR A 117 -4.56 -38.54 1.11
CA THR A 117 -4.47 -39.04 2.48
C THR A 117 -3.20 -38.60 3.21
N GLU A 118 -2.07 -38.50 2.51
CA GLU A 118 -0.79 -38.04 3.03
C GLU A 118 -0.79 -36.55 3.41
N GLU A 119 -1.55 -35.72 2.71
CA GLU A 119 -1.74 -34.30 3.02
C GLU A 119 -2.59 -34.09 4.28
N ILE A 120 -3.54 -34.99 4.54
CA ILE A 120 -4.45 -34.91 5.71
C ILE A 120 -3.70 -35.15 7.02
N ASP A 121 -2.70 -36.01 7.03
CA ASP A 121 -1.95 -36.37 8.23
C ASP A 121 -0.99 -35.25 8.70
N THR A 122 -0.57 -34.40 7.77
CA THR A 122 0.33 -33.27 8.06
C THR A 122 -0.41 -31.99 8.50
N VAL A 123 -1.68 -31.84 8.16
CA VAL A 123 -2.31 -30.51 8.14
C VAL A 123 -3.09 -30.15 9.41
N SER A 124 -3.73 -31.01 10.13
CA SER A 124 -4.36 -30.67 11.41
C SER A 124 -5.43 -31.68 11.88
N THR A 125 -5.57 -31.81 13.18
CA THR A 125 -6.64 -32.57 13.83
C THR A 125 -8.06 -32.08 13.46
N LYS A 126 -8.24 -30.79 13.14
CA LYS A 126 -9.52 -30.20 12.73
C LYS A 126 -10.05 -30.77 11.41
N LEU A 127 -9.18 -31.07 10.45
CA LEU A 127 -9.55 -31.69 9.19
C LEU A 127 -10.14 -33.09 9.38
N LYS A 128 -9.75 -33.79 10.44
CA LYS A 128 -10.27 -35.14 10.73
C LYS A 128 -11.71 -35.12 11.23
N LEU A 129 -12.14 -34.00 11.81
CA LEU A 129 -13.47 -33.86 12.43
C LEU A 129 -14.57 -33.37 11.49
N TYR A 130 -14.22 -32.63 10.42
CA TYR A 130 -15.19 -31.96 9.53
C TYR A 130 -14.94 -32.31 8.06
N PRO A 131 -15.64 -33.31 7.49
CA PRO A 131 -15.39 -33.80 6.13
C PRO A 131 -15.65 -32.77 5.02
N ASP A 132 -16.58 -31.83 5.21
CA ASP A 132 -16.96 -30.82 4.22
C ASP A 132 -16.32 -29.47 4.46
N LEU A 133 -15.26 -29.41 5.32
CA LEU A 133 -14.60 -28.16 5.65
C LEU A 133 -13.94 -27.53 4.43
N GLN A 134 -14.31 -26.28 4.14
CA GLN A 134 -13.62 -25.43 3.16
C GLN A 134 -12.45 -24.75 3.84
N PHE A 135 -11.34 -24.64 3.14
CA PHE A 135 -10.13 -23.98 3.61
C PHE A 135 -9.41 -23.31 2.45
N ILE A 136 -8.44 -22.45 2.77
CA ILE A 136 -7.60 -21.75 1.79
C ILE A 136 -6.23 -22.40 1.79
N GLU A 137 -5.76 -22.78 0.61
CA GLU A 137 -4.41 -23.23 0.36
C GLU A 137 -3.61 -22.10 -0.26
N PHE A 138 -2.48 -21.77 0.34
CA PHE A 138 -1.44 -20.92 -0.21
C PHE A 138 -0.27 -21.80 -0.64
N SER A 139 0.12 -21.69 -1.89
CA SER A 139 1.30 -22.41 -2.41
C SER A 139 2.34 -21.39 -2.86
N LEU A 140 3.55 -21.49 -2.30
CA LEU A 140 4.71 -20.70 -2.66
C LEU A 140 5.84 -21.64 -3.02
N GLY A 141 6.14 -21.78 -4.32
CA GLY A 141 7.01 -22.83 -4.82
C GLY A 141 6.51 -24.21 -4.38
N THR A 142 7.33 -24.96 -3.65
CA THR A 142 6.98 -26.28 -3.10
C THR A 142 6.29 -26.21 -1.74
N ASN A 143 6.31 -25.06 -1.06
CA ASN A 143 5.73 -24.89 0.26
C ASN A 143 4.22 -24.63 0.17
N LYS A 144 3.47 -25.33 1.02
CA LYS A 144 2.02 -25.17 1.14
C LYS A 144 1.64 -24.75 2.55
N TYR A 145 0.72 -23.80 2.64
CA TYR A 145 0.16 -23.31 3.91
C TYR A 145 -1.36 -23.36 3.83
N TYR A 146 -2.00 -23.69 4.93
CA TYR A 146 -3.45 -23.89 4.99
C TYR A 146 -4.07 -23.02 6.07
N ILE A 147 -5.17 -22.35 5.75
CA ILE A 147 -5.92 -21.49 6.67
C ILE A 147 -7.35 -21.98 6.73
N PHE A 148 -7.81 -22.26 7.93
CA PHE A 148 -9.15 -22.74 8.22
C PHE A 148 -10.09 -21.60 8.62
N PRO A 149 -11.42 -21.72 8.37
CA PRO A 149 -12.41 -20.80 8.88
C PRO A 149 -12.26 -20.60 10.39
N GLY A 150 -12.32 -19.34 10.85
CA GLY A 150 -12.15 -18.97 12.26
C GLY A 150 -10.70 -18.86 12.75
N GLU A 151 -9.69 -19.20 11.93
CA GLU A 151 -8.28 -18.97 12.27
C GLU A 151 -7.79 -17.58 11.85
N LEU A 152 -8.52 -16.89 10.99
CA LEU A 152 -8.32 -15.47 10.66
C LEU A 152 -8.66 -14.60 11.88
N LYS A 153 -7.86 -14.70 12.94
CA LYS A 153 -7.91 -13.72 14.02
C LYS A 153 -7.32 -12.42 13.47
N LEU A 154 -7.91 -11.28 13.87
CA LEU A 154 -7.36 -9.95 13.63
C LEU A 154 -5.90 -9.93 14.09
N ILE A 155 -4.98 -10.19 13.17
CA ILE A 155 -3.56 -9.98 13.42
C ILE A 155 -3.38 -8.47 13.23
N THR A 156 -3.23 -7.76 14.35
CA THR A 156 -2.90 -6.33 14.36
C THR A 156 -1.45 -6.21 13.93
N GLY A 157 -1.22 -5.93 12.66
CA GLY A 157 0.08 -5.65 12.08
C GLY A 157 0.10 -4.31 11.38
N TYR A 158 1.29 -3.82 11.07
CA TYR A 158 1.46 -2.66 10.21
C TYR A 158 0.99 -3.01 8.78
N TYR A 159 0.22 -2.10 8.19
CA TYR A 159 -0.40 -2.26 6.89
C TYR A 159 0.11 -1.18 5.92
N PRO A 160 0.89 -1.55 4.89
CA PRO A 160 1.56 -0.60 4.02
C PRO A 160 0.63 -0.02 2.92
N TYR A 161 -0.53 0.51 3.32
CA TYR A 161 -1.52 1.07 2.40
C TYR A 161 -2.23 2.26 3.02
N ILE A 162 -2.24 3.38 2.32
CA ILE A 162 -2.94 4.60 2.71
C ILE A 162 -4.15 4.77 1.79
N PRO A 163 -5.38 4.53 2.27
CA PRO A 163 -6.60 4.76 1.50
C PRO A 163 -6.89 6.25 1.37
N PHE A 164 -7.55 6.64 0.29
CA PHE A 164 -7.89 8.06 0.02
C PHE A 164 -8.81 8.66 1.08
N THR A 165 -9.64 7.84 1.73
CA THR A 165 -10.67 8.29 2.70
C THR A 165 -10.15 8.50 4.11
N THR A 166 -9.00 7.95 4.49
CA THR A 166 -8.52 7.98 5.87
C THR A 166 -7.37 8.95 6.00
N ILE A 167 -7.64 10.16 6.48
CA ILE A 167 -6.61 11.18 6.69
C ILE A 167 -6.08 11.10 8.12
N TYR A 168 -6.96 11.08 9.12
CA TYR A 168 -6.65 11.00 10.55
C TYR A 168 -7.41 9.85 11.21
N GLY A 169 -6.71 9.05 12.02
CA GLY A 169 -7.29 7.93 12.77
C GLY A 169 -6.43 7.57 13.98
N ASN A 170 -6.91 6.68 14.83
CA ASN A 170 -6.19 6.23 16.03
C ASN A 170 -4.89 5.50 15.69
N ASP A 171 -4.78 4.93 14.48
CA ASP A 171 -3.58 4.30 13.96
C ASP A 171 -2.38 5.28 13.89
N ILE A 172 -2.62 6.54 13.51
CA ILE A 172 -1.56 7.57 13.48
C ILE A 172 -1.03 7.84 14.90
N VAL A 173 -1.90 7.85 15.89
CA VAL A 173 -1.52 8.05 17.30
C VAL A 173 -0.62 6.90 17.76
N ASP A 174 -1.01 5.66 17.45
CA ASP A 174 -0.22 4.46 17.79
C ASP A 174 1.14 4.47 17.09
N PHE A 175 1.19 4.80 15.81
CA PHE A 175 2.43 4.88 15.05
C PHE A 175 3.36 5.95 15.60
N PHE A 176 2.83 7.15 15.83
CA PHE A 176 3.60 8.24 16.42
C PHE A 176 4.14 7.87 17.80
N SER A 177 3.33 7.25 18.66
CA SER A 177 3.73 6.87 20.01
C SER A 177 4.92 5.91 20.03
N ARG A 178 4.98 4.98 19.09
CA ARG A 178 6.07 4.00 18.96
C ARG A 178 7.37 4.65 18.51
N LEU A 179 7.31 5.61 17.59
CA LEU A 179 8.49 6.27 17.02
C LEU A 179 8.99 7.42 17.91
N ALA A 180 8.10 8.14 18.57
CA ALA A 180 8.42 9.29 19.41
C ALA A 180 9.23 8.95 20.67
N ILE A 181 9.41 7.67 21.00
CA ILE A 181 10.30 7.19 22.05
C ILE A 181 11.75 7.52 21.69
N SER A 182 12.11 7.56 20.41
CA SER A 182 13.43 7.97 19.93
C SER A 182 13.51 9.48 19.78
N SER A 183 14.31 10.14 20.61
CA SER A 183 14.51 11.60 20.54
C SER A 183 15.14 12.04 19.22
N SER A 184 16.08 11.26 18.67
CA SER A 184 16.71 11.56 17.40
C SER A 184 15.73 11.46 16.23
N TRP A 185 14.86 10.47 16.25
CA TRP A 185 13.78 10.33 15.27
C TRP A 185 12.81 11.53 15.35
N LEU A 186 12.39 11.90 16.56
CA LEU A 186 11.45 13.00 16.78
C LEU A 186 12.00 14.33 16.28
N GLU A 187 13.29 14.61 16.51
CA GLU A 187 13.93 15.83 15.98
C GLU A 187 13.97 15.84 14.44
N ASN A 188 14.34 14.73 13.82
CA ASN A 188 14.32 14.60 12.36
C ASN A 188 12.90 14.77 11.80
N PHE A 189 11.91 14.16 12.45
CA PHE A 189 10.51 14.26 12.06
C PHE A 189 10.00 15.71 12.14
N LYS A 190 10.30 16.41 13.25
CA LYS A 190 9.99 17.85 13.40
C LYS A 190 10.66 18.69 12.33
N THR A 191 11.91 18.41 12.00
CA THR A 191 12.65 19.12 10.96
C THR A 191 11.96 18.98 9.60
N ASN A 192 11.50 17.78 9.26
CA ASN A 192 10.74 17.53 8.03
C ASN A 192 9.40 18.28 8.02
N LEU A 193 8.71 18.36 9.16
CA LEU A 193 7.43 19.07 9.27
C LEU A 193 7.60 20.60 9.22
N ARG A 194 8.72 21.17 9.69
CA ARG A 194 8.98 22.62 9.68
C ARG A 194 9.01 23.21 8.26
N GLU A 195 9.26 22.42 7.24
CA GLU A 195 9.16 22.89 5.86
C GLU A 195 7.71 23.26 5.50
N PHE A 196 6.73 22.69 6.19
CA PHE A 196 5.28 22.95 5.97
C PHE A 196 4.65 23.74 7.09
N ILE A 197 5.21 23.67 8.29
CA ILE A 197 4.81 24.40 9.51
C ILE A 197 6.05 25.12 10.06
N PRO A 198 6.44 26.28 9.52
CA PRO A 198 7.73 26.92 9.85
C PRO A 198 7.90 27.23 11.35
N ASN A 199 6.79 27.56 12.04
CA ASN A 199 6.80 27.93 13.46
C ASN A 199 6.67 26.73 14.42
N LEU A 200 6.78 25.49 13.91
CA LEU A 200 6.66 24.28 14.72
C LEU A 200 7.79 24.15 15.74
N ILE A 201 7.44 24.14 17.02
CA ILE A 201 8.36 23.89 18.15
C ILE A 201 8.43 22.38 18.41
N THR A 202 7.29 21.75 18.67
CA THR A 202 7.25 20.33 19.01
C THR A 202 5.94 19.65 18.56
N VAL A 203 6.03 18.33 18.48
CA VAL A 203 4.91 17.42 18.31
C VAL A 203 4.89 16.49 19.50
N GLU A 204 3.76 16.35 20.15
CA GLU A 204 3.65 15.56 21.37
C GLU A 204 2.29 14.85 21.46
N LEU A 205 2.20 13.81 22.30
CA LEU A 205 0.95 13.20 22.69
C LEU A 205 0.37 13.95 23.87
N SER A 206 -0.92 14.19 23.85
CA SER A 206 -1.64 14.83 24.94
C SER A 206 -2.97 14.12 25.21
N ASN A 207 -3.30 13.96 26.48
CA ASN A 207 -4.60 13.52 26.96
C ASN A 207 -5.34 14.65 27.74
N ALA A 208 -4.80 15.87 27.70
CA ALA A 208 -5.36 17.01 28.42
C ALA A 208 -6.69 17.51 27.83
N ILE A 209 -6.94 17.26 26.55
CA ILE A 209 -8.12 17.75 25.83
C ILE A 209 -9.20 16.65 25.76
N THR A 210 -8.78 15.40 25.62
CA THR A 210 -9.67 14.23 25.50
C THR A 210 -9.24 13.15 26.47
N LYS A 211 -10.11 12.16 26.75
CA LYS A 211 -9.75 11.00 27.58
C LYS A 211 -8.76 10.07 26.86
N GLU A 212 -8.72 10.14 25.53
CA GLU A 212 -7.81 9.39 24.68
C GLU A 212 -6.61 10.26 24.32
N SER A 213 -5.46 9.64 24.12
CA SER A 213 -4.27 10.34 23.65
C SER A 213 -4.50 10.85 22.23
N ILE A 214 -4.16 12.10 21.99
CA ILE A 214 -4.19 12.74 20.66
C ILE A 214 -2.83 13.38 20.37
N ILE A 215 -2.53 13.54 19.09
CA ILE A 215 -1.33 14.27 18.64
C ILE A 215 -1.65 15.76 18.66
N VAL A 216 -0.80 16.55 19.33
CA VAL A 216 -0.85 18.00 19.34
C VAL A 216 0.45 18.61 18.84
N LEU A 217 0.34 19.74 18.16
CA LEU A 217 1.44 20.52 17.64
C LEU A 217 1.51 21.83 18.41
N ARG A 218 2.72 22.19 18.86
CA ARG A 218 3.00 23.46 19.50
C ARG A 218 3.77 24.35 18.54
N GLU A 219 3.25 25.53 18.28
CA GLU A 219 3.86 26.54 17.40
C GLU A 219 4.31 27.76 18.22
N GLN A 220 5.33 28.45 17.75
CA GLN A 220 5.97 29.57 18.47
C GLN A 220 5.02 30.77 18.64
N ASP A 221 4.11 30.98 17.72
CA ASP A 221 3.16 32.09 17.66
C ASP A 221 1.81 31.78 18.32
N LYS A 222 1.66 30.61 18.94
CA LYS A 222 0.43 30.16 19.58
C LYS A 222 0.65 29.80 21.06
N ASP A 223 -0.18 30.35 21.94
CA ASP A 223 -0.10 30.07 23.37
C ASP A 223 -0.47 28.62 23.71
N LEU A 224 -1.38 28.04 22.95
CA LEU A 224 -1.89 26.66 23.18
C LEU A 224 -1.47 25.72 22.06
N ALA A 225 -1.07 24.51 22.45
CA ALA A 225 -0.87 23.42 21.50
C ALA A 225 -2.19 23.06 20.82
N GLN A 226 -2.15 22.83 19.52
CA GLN A 226 -3.32 22.52 18.71
C GLN A 226 -3.36 21.06 18.30
N PRO A 227 -4.53 20.38 18.42
CA PRO A 227 -4.69 19.02 17.88
C PRO A 227 -4.34 18.94 16.39
N LEU A 228 -3.61 17.92 15.99
CA LEU A 228 -3.30 17.67 14.57
C LEU A 228 -4.57 17.63 13.71
N ALA A 229 -5.66 17.09 14.23
CA ALA A 229 -6.95 17.02 13.54
C ALA A 229 -7.57 18.40 13.20
N GLN A 230 -7.06 19.51 13.75
CA GLN A 230 -7.50 20.87 13.42
C GLN A 230 -6.69 21.53 12.32
N TYR A 231 -5.62 20.88 11.84
CA TYR A 231 -4.86 21.36 10.70
C TYR A 231 -5.58 21.01 9.39
N GLY A 232 -5.23 21.71 8.32
CA GLY A 232 -5.75 21.37 7.00
C GLY A 232 -5.29 19.98 6.52
N ASP A 233 -6.11 19.36 5.69
CA ASP A 233 -5.92 17.99 5.17
C ASP A 233 -4.50 17.72 4.64
N GLY A 234 -3.91 18.68 3.94
CA GLY A 234 -2.54 18.56 3.41
C GLY A 234 -1.49 18.36 4.49
N THR A 235 -1.62 19.05 5.63
CA THR A 235 -0.70 18.90 6.77
C THR A 235 -0.89 17.54 7.45
N ILE A 236 -2.13 17.13 7.65
CA ILE A 236 -2.44 15.83 8.25
C ILE A 236 -1.94 14.69 7.35
N LYS A 237 -2.15 14.81 6.03
CA LYS A 237 -1.64 13.82 5.06
C LYS A 237 -0.11 13.75 5.07
N LEU A 238 0.57 14.89 5.05
CA LEU A 238 2.03 14.89 5.12
C LEU A 238 2.52 14.20 6.40
N PHE A 239 1.91 14.57 7.53
CA PHE A 239 2.22 13.95 8.81
C PHE A 239 2.08 12.43 8.74
N ARG A 240 0.93 11.95 8.23
CA ARG A 240 0.67 10.53 8.04
C ARG A 240 1.70 9.88 7.12
N TYR A 241 1.97 10.45 5.96
CA TYR A 241 2.89 9.86 4.98
C TYR A 241 4.31 9.73 5.50
N LEU A 242 4.79 10.74 6.25
CA LEU A 242 6.10 10.68 6.88
C LEU A 242 6.17 9.56 7.94
N LEU A 243 5.10 9.35 8.72
CA LEU A 243 5.03 8.21 9.65
C LEU A 243 5.02 6.86 8.94
N GLU A 244 4.18 6.71 7.93
CA GLU A 244 4.05 5.46 7.17
C GLU A 244 5.36 5.08 6.48
N LEU A 245 6.11 6.06 5.96
CA LEU A 245 7.41 5.82 5.34
C LEU A 245 8.45 5.27 6.33
N GLU A 246 8.37 5.64 7.62
CA GLU A 246 9.23 5.05 8.66
C GLU A 246 8.93 3.57 8.89
N PHE A 247 7.65 3.18 8.89
CA PHE A 247 7.24 1.78 9.04
C PHE A 247 7.49 0.93 7.80
N CYS A 248 7.54 1.57 6.62
CA CYS A 248 7.82 0.93 5.34
C CYS A 248 9.30 0.85 4.98
N GLU A 249 10.23 1.17 5.87
CA GLU A 249 11.67 1.13 5.58
C GLU A 249 12.07 -0.21 4.93
N ASN A 250 12.72 -0.14 3.76
CA ASN A 250 13.09 -1.26 2.90
C ASN A 250 11.91 -2.10 2.35
N ARG A 251 10.70 -1.53 2.27
CA ARG A 251 9.48 -2.19 1.81
C ARG A 251 8.74 -1.36 0.76
N ARG A 252 7.51 -1.78 0.45
CA ARG A 252 6.60 -1.07 -0.44
C ARG A 252 5.56 -0.29 0.37
N LEU A 253 5.14 0.88 -0.15
CA LEU A 253 4.01 1.66 0.36
C LEU A 253 3.04 1.94 -0.78
N MET A 254 1.79 1.57 -0.61
CA MET A 254 0.70 1.83 -1.54
C MET A 254 -0.13 3.01 -1.05
N ILE A 255 -0.37 3.99 -1.94
CA ILE A 255 -1.08 5.24 -1.62
C ILE A 255 -2.20 5.45 -2.64
N ASP A 256 -3.44 5.45 -2.18
CA ASP A 256 -4.57 5.71 -3.05
C ASP A 256 -4.88 7.21 -3.07
N GLU A 257 -4.95 7.79 -4.28
CA GLU A 257 -5.19 9.22 -4.54
C GLU A 257 -4.25 10.15 -3.75
N ILE A 258 -2.95 10.08 -4.06
CA ILE A 258 -1.87 10.79 -3.34
C ILE A 258 -2.10 12.31 -3.23
N ASP A 259 -2.74 12.91 -4.23
CA ASP A 259 -2.98 14.35 -4.37
C ASP A 259 -4.28 14.85 -3.73
N THR A 260 -5.21 13.97 -3.37
CA THR A 260 -6.51 14.35 -2.80
C THR A 260 -6.34 15.15 -1.50
N GLY A 261 -7.00 16.31 -1.40
CA GLY A 261 -6.95 17.19 -0.22
C GLY A 261 -5.66 18.02 -0.11
N ILE A 262 -4.75 17.94 -1.08
CA ILE A 262 -3.57 18.81 -1.15
C ILE A 262 -3.86 20.00 -2.09
N HIS A 263 -3.67 21.21 -1.57
CA HIS A 263 -3.83 22.39 -2.43
C HIS A 263 -2.74 22.41 -3.51
N TYR A 264 -3.12 22.73 -4.75
CA TYR A 264 -2.21 22.66 -5.92
C TYR A 264 -0.89 23.42 -5.72
N SER A 265 -0.92 24.58 -5.03
CA SER A 265 0.30 25.37 -4.76
C SER A 265 1.30 24.70 -3.81
N ARG A 266 0.87 23.69 -3.08
CA ARG A 266 1.71 22.91 -2.15
C ARG A 266 2.04 21.51 -2.66
N LEU A 267 1.39 21.07 -3.74
CA LEU A 267 1.46 19.68 -4.20
C LEU A 267 2.87 19.30 -4.66
N LYS A 268 3.59 20.21 -5.33
CA LYS A 268 4.98 19.96 -5.73
C LYS A 268 5.89 19.71 -4.53
N ASP A 269 5.87 20.61 -3.53
CA ASP A 269 6.70 20.49 -2.34
C ASP A 269 6.35 19.26 -1.51
N PHE A 270 5.05 18.95 -1.44
CA PHE A 270 4.55 17.74 -0.80
C PHE A 270 5.12 16.49 -1.48
N LEU A 271 5.00 16.36 -2.80
CA LEU A 271 5.55 15.23 -3.56
C LEU A 271 7.07 15.14 -3.40
N LYS A 272 7.79 16.25 -3.48
CA LYS A 272 9.26 16.27 -3.23
C LYS A 272 9.59 15.70 -1.86
N LYS A 273 8.89 16.13 -0.81
CA LYS A 273 9.15 15.66 0.55
C LYS A 273 8.87 14.16 0.69
N VAL A 274 7.76 13.67 0.13
CA VAL A 274 7.40 12.25 0.16
C VAL A 274 8.46 11.42 -0.58
N LEU A 275 8.83 11.80 -1.81
CA LEU A 275 9.82 11.08 -2.62
C LEU A 275 11.21 11.09 -1.97
N GLN A 276 11.64 12.24 -1.44
CA GLN A 276 12.93 12.36 -0.75
C GLN A 276 12.99 11.45 0.49
N THR A 277 11.93 11.46 1.30
CA THR A 277 11.85 10.60 2.50
C THR A 277 11.84 9.14 2.11
N ALA A 278 11.06 8.77 1.10
CA ALA A 278 11.00 7.40 0.59
C ALA A 278 12.35 6.92 0.03
N ARG A 279 13.09 7.79 -0.68
CA ARG A 279 14.45 7.49 -1.12
C ARG A 279 15.39 7.20 0.07
N ASN A 280 15.36 8.06 1.09
CA ASN A 280 16.22 7.94 2.27
C ASN A 280 15.93 6.68 3.09
N LYS A 281 14.67 6.20 3.04
CA LYS A 281 14.20 5.00 3.74
C LYS A 281 14.15 3.74 2.88
N ASN A 282 14.66 3.80 1.65
CA ASN A 282 14.57 2.70 0.70
C ASN A 282 13.12 2.17 0.50
N VAL A 283 12.13 3.06 0.52
CA VAL A 283 10.74 2.69 0.29
C VAL A 283 10.42 2.74 -1.19
N GLN A 284 9.78 1.69 -1.70
CA GLN A 284 9.19 1.68 -3.03
C GLN A 284 7.75 2.16 -2.95
N ILE A 285 7.39 3.19 -3.72
CA ILE A 285 6.06 3.80 -3.70
C ILE A 285 5.26 3.37 -4.94
N PHE A 286 3.99 3.02 -4.69
CA PHE A 286 2.95 2.91 -5.71
C PHE A 286 1.81 3.85 -5.30
N ALA A 287 1.60 4.92 -6.05
CA ALA A 287 0.57 5.91 -5.74
C ALA A 287 -0.39 6.06 -6.91
N THR A 288 -1.70 6.17 -6.64
CA THR A 288 -2.68 6.49 -7.69
C THR A 288 -2.96 7.98 -7.73
N THR A 289 -3.35 8.46 -8.91
CA THR A 289 -3.91 9.80 -9.10
C THR A 289 -4.86 9.84 -10.29
N HIS A 290 -5.75 10.83 -10.28
CA HIS A 290 -6.60 11.23 -11.41
C HIS A 290 -6.25 12.62 -11.97
N SER A 291 -5.30 13.33 -11.35
CA SER A 291 -4.98 14.72 -11.65
C SER A 291 -3.84 14.84 -12.66
N LYS A 292 -4.04 15.68 -13.69
CA LYS A 292 -2.95 16.08 -14.59
C LYS A 292 -1.90 16.91 -13.87
N GLU A 293 -2.34 17.80 -13.01
CA GLU A 293 -1.43 18.63 -12.22
C GLU A 293 -0.52 17.76 -11.35
N CYS A 294 -1.07 16.67 -10.76
CA CYS A 294 -0.26 15.72 -10.00
C CYS A 294 0.83 15.08 -10.87
N LEU A 295 0.53 14.68 -12.12
CA LEU A 295 1.52 14.16 -13.07
C LEU A 295 2.63 15.19 -13.37
N GLU A 296 2.25 16.45 -13.61
CA GLU A 296 3.19 17.54 -13.91
C GLU A 296 4.09 17.84 -12.70
N TYR A 297 3.52 17.92 -11.50
CA TYR A 297 4.31 18.14 -10.28
C TYR A 297 5.14 16.93 -9.87
N TYR A 298 4.67 15.72 -10.16
CA TYR A 298 5.46 14.50 -9.97
C TYR A 298 6.72 14.52 -10.86
N LYS A 299 6.55 14.88 -12.16
CA LYS A 299 7.67 15.08 -13.08
C LYS A 299 8.69 16.08 -12.51
N GLN A 300 8.21 17.29 -12.15
CA GLN A 300 9.06 18.33 -11.60
C GLN A 300 9.76 17.91 -10.29
N ALA A 301 9.08 17.16 -9.44
CA ALA A 301 9.66 16.64 -8.19
C ALA A 301 10.79 15.62 -8.47
N LEU A 302 10.62 14.76 -9.47
CA LEU A 302 11.66 13.82 -9.90
C LEU A 302 12.89 14.57 -10.46
N GLU A 303 12.66 15.61 -11.28
CA GLU A 303 13.73 16.46 -11.83
C GLU A 303 14.51 17.17 -10.72
N ASP A 304 13.80 17.86 -9.81
CA ASP A 304 14.40 18.60 -8.71
C ASP A 304 15.23 17.73 -7.76
N LEU A 305 14.89 16.45 -7.63
CA LEU A 305 15.55 15.48 -6.76
C LEU A 305 16.60 14.60 -7.47
N GLY A 306 16.72 14.72 -8.80
CA GLY A 306 17.60 13.85 -9.60
C GLY A 306 17.15 12.37 -9.56
N LEU A 307 15.85 12.11 -9.61
CA LEU A 307 15.24 10.78 -9.47
C LEU A 307 14.58 10.28 -10.76
N GLN A 308 14.93 10.87 -11.92
CA GLN A 308 14.31 10.55 -13.21
C GLN A 308 14.39 9.06 -13.55
N ASP A 309 15.54 8.42 -13.31
CA ASP A 309 15.74 7.00 -13.61
C ASP A 309 14.89 6.07 -12.73
N SER A 310 14.50 6.55 -11.56
CA SER A 310 13.73 5.79 -10.56
C SER A 310 12.22 5.99 -10.67
N GLY A 311 11.77 7.00 -11.45
CA GLY A 311 10.37 7.35 -11.62
C GLY A 311 9.71 6.60 -12.77
N ARG A 312 8.45 6.15 -12.57
CA ARG A 312 7.61 5.55 -13.60
C ARG A 312 6.19 6.10 -13.53
N VAL A 313 5.51 6.10 -14.67
CA VAL A 313 4.07 6.25 -14.76
C VAL A 313 3.49 4.95 -15.31
N ILE A 314 2.56 4.35 -14.58
CA ILE A 314 1.91 3.09 -14.96
C ILE A 314 0.45 3.41 -15.30
N LYS A 315 0.10 3.35 -16.59
CA LYS A 315 -1.28 3.48 -17.04
C LYS A 315 -1.98 2.14 -17.01
N ILE A 316 -3.12 2.06 -16.32
CA ILE A 316 -4.03 0.92 -16.39
C ILE A 316 -5.21 1.35 -17.27
N ALA A 317 -5.48 0.59 -18.34
CA ALA A 317 -6.52 0.91 -19.30
C ALA A 317 -7.38 -0.31 -19.62
N ASP A 318 -8.68 -0.08 -19.80
CA ASP A 318 -9.60 -1.08 -20.36
C ASP A 318 -9.47 -1.06 -21.89
N THR A 319 -9.11 -2.20 -22.46
CA THR A 319 -8.89 -2.35 -23.91
C THR A 319 -9.84 -3.40 -24.47
N LYS A 320 -9.93 -3.49 -25.78
CA LYS A 320 -10.72 -4.54 -26.46
C LYS A 320 -10.29 -5.96 -26.06
N SER A 321 -9.07 -6.14 -25.61
CA SER A 321 -8.49 -7.44 -25.17
C SER A 321 -8.44 -7.58 -23.63
N GLY A 322 -9.20 -6.76 -22.90
CA GLY A 322 -9.25 -6.72 -21.44
C GLY A 322 -8.35 -5.63 -20.84
N ILE A 323 -8.24 -5.64 -19.52
CA ILE A 323 -7.47 -4.64 -18.80
C ILE A 323 -5.97 -4.89 -19.01
N LYS A 324 -5.25 -3.83 -19.40
CA LYS A 324 -3.82 -3.85 -19.67
C LYS A 324 -3.11 -2.73 -18.90
N SER A 325 -1.83 -2.91 -18.66
CA SER A 325 -0.94 -1.87 -18.15
C SER A 325 0.06 -1.42 -19.21
N PHE A 326 0.47 -0.17 -19.11
CA PHE A 326 1.53 0.43 -19.92
C PHE A 326 2.43 1.21 -18.99
N THR A 327 3.71 0.85 -18.94
CA THR A 327 4.68 1.54 -18.09
C THR A 327 5.49 2.51 -18.93
N PHE A 328 5.61 3.75 -18.47
CA PHE A 328 6.37 4.82 -19.07
C PHE A 328 7.53 5.19 -18.17
N ASN A 329 8.75 5.15 -18.68
CA ASN A 329 9.90 5.76 -18.02
C ASN A 329 9.83 7.29 -18.11
N PHE A 330 10.77 7.98 -17.44
CA PHE A 330 10.73 9.44 -17.35
C PHE A 330 10.69 10.11 -18.72
N ALA A 331 11.55 9.74 -19.66
CA ALA A 331 11.60 10.35 -20.99
C ALA A 331 10.31 10.11 -21.79
N GLN A 332 9.70 8.94 -21.67
CA GLN A 332 8.46 8.59 -22.37
C GLN A 332 7.27 9.40 -21.84
N PHE A 333 7.11 9.53 -20.52
CA PHE A 333 5.98 10.30 -20.00
C PHE A 333 6.19 11.80 -20.10
N ASP A 334 7.43 12.32 -20.06
CA ASP A 334 7.76 13.71 -20.35
C ASP A 334 7.35 14.09 -21.79
N ASN A 335 7.77 13.29 -22.77
CA ASN A 335 7.37 13.47 -24.16
C ASN A 335 5.84 13.42 -24.34
N ALA A 336 5.17 12.52 -23.67
CA ALA A 336 3.72 12.38 -23.76
C ALA A 336 2.98 13.58 -23.12
N LEU A 337 3.46 14.11 -22.00
CA LEU A 337 2.93 15.35 -21.40
C LEU A 337 3.14 16.55 -22.34
N PHE A 338 4.33 16.69 -22.93
CA PHE A 338 4.65 17.76 -23.88
C PHE A 338 3.76 17.70 -25.12
N ALA A 339 3.52 16.52 -25.66
CA ALA A 339 2.65 16.31 -26.83
C ALA A 339 1.15 16.48 -26.51
N GLY A 340 0.77 16.78 -25.25
CA GLY A 340 -0.62 16.84 -24.83
C GLY A 340 -1.37 15.50 -24.93
N SER A 341 -0.60 14.39 -25.02
CA SER A 341 -1.18 13.05 -25.11
C SER A 341 -1.82 12.65 -23.79
N GLU A 342 -2.97 12.00 -23.87
CA GLU A 342 -3.70 11.53 -22.70
C GLU A 342 -3.01 10.29 -22.10
N ILE A 343 -2.13 10.52 -21.09
CA ILE A 343 -1.50 9.41 -20.34
C ILE A 343 -2.47 8.81 -19.32
N ARG A 344 -3.48 9.58 -18.90
CA ARG A 344 -4.48 9.12 -17.91
C ARG A 344 -5.59 8.27 -18.54
#